data_a851eaadc824417f4962e9ce7b04f606
#
_entry.id   a851eaadc824417f4962e9ce7b04f606
#
_cell.length_a   1.000
_cell.length_b   1.000
_cell.length_c   1.000
_cell.angle_alpha   90.00
_cell.angle_beta   90.00
_cell.angle_gamma   90.00
#
_symmetry.space_group_name_H-M   'P 1'
#
loop_
_entity.id
_entity.type
_entity.pdbx_description
1 polymer ?
#
loop_
_entity_poly.entity_id
_entity_poly.type
_entity_poly.pdbx_seq_one_letter_code
_entity_poly.pdbx_strand_id
1 'polypeptide(L)'
;FMKLSLIKALYVDGLKKIYNYTEAESIFYFVLNWVEKKNKTDVILGLETLLIDTYRDILINLKNGIPVQYITNETIFYTVPLYVDENVLIPRPETEELVHWVLEEKISKTKILDIGTGSGCIALALKKRLVNTIVDGCDISDQALEIATKNAVNNNLDVTFIKLDILKDTIN
;
A
#
# COMPACT_ATOMS: atom_id res chain seq x y z
N PHE A 1 -9.16 1.29 30.07
CA PHE A 1 -8.91 0.00 29.44
C PHE A 1 -10.17 -0.52 28.78
N MET A 2 -10.03 -1.03 27.55
CA MET A 2 -11.12 -1.69 26.83
C MET A 2 -10.60 -2.97 26.20
N LYS A 3 -11.38 -4.05 26.26
CA LYS A 3 -11.02 -5.32 25.61
C LYS A 3 -10.95 -5.14 24.09
N LEU A 4 -9.93 -5.69 23.46
CA LEU A 4 -9.77 -5.66 22.00
C LEU A 4 -10.94 -6.30 21.26
N SER A 5 -11.60 -7.29 21.86
CA SER A 5 -12.81 -7.92 21.32
C SER A 5 -13.99 -6.93 21.22
N LEU A 6 -14.11 -5.97 22.14
CA LEU A 6 -15.13 -4.92 22.08
C LEU A 6 -14.78 -3.89 21.00
N ILE A 7 -13.53 -3.50 20.85
CA ILE A 7 -13.07 -2.63 19.73
C ILE A 7 -13.38 -3.31 18.41
N LYS A 8 -13.05 -4.61 18.26
CA LYS A 8 -13.41 -5.39 17.07
C LYS A 8 -14.92 -5.32 16.76
N ALA A 9 -15.75 -5.54 17.75
CA ALA A 9 -17.19 -5.47 17.57
C ALA A 9 -17.66 -4.09 17.10
N LEU A 10 -17.08 -3.00 17.63
CA LEU A 10 -17.36 -1.64 17.18
C LEU A 10 -16.97 -1.40 15.72
N TYR A 11 -15.83 -1.95 15.27
CA TYR A 11 -15.40 -1.85 13.87
C TYR A 11 -16.33 -2.60 12.93
N VAL A 12 -16.65 -3.86 13.24
CA VAL A 12 -17.53 -4.67 12.42
C VAL A 12 -18.94 -4.04 12.31
N ASP A 13 -19.50 -3.61 13.43
CA ASP A 13 -20.81 -2.96 13.43
C ASP A 13 -20.80 -1.59 12.75
N GLY A 14 -19.75 -0.79 13.01
CA GLY A 14 -19.61 0.54 12.44
C GLY A 14 -19.40 0.55 10.93
N LEU A 15 -18.79 -0.49 10.37
CA LEU A 15 -18.41 -0.60 8.95
C LEU A 15 -19.41 -1.44 8.12
N LYS A 16 -20.39 -2.10 8.72
CA LYS A 16 -21.34 -3.04 8.06
C LYS A 16 -22.14 -2.45 6.89
N LYS A 17 -22.22 -1.11 6.79
CA LYS A 17 -22.89 -0.43 5.66
C LYS A 17 -21.99 -0.23 4.45
N ILE A 18 -20.67 -0.36 4.61
CA ILE A 18 -19.65 -0.07 3.59
C ILE A 18 -18.94 -1.37 3.18
N TYR A 19 -18.67 -2.24 4.14
CA TYR A 19 -17.91 -3.48 3.98
C TYR A 19 -18.71 -4.68 4.46
N ASN A 20 -18.47 -5.84 3.87
CA ASN A 20 -18.98 -7.08 4.44
C ASN A 20 -18.26 -7.45 5.75
N TYR A 21 -18.74 -8.47 6.46
CA TYR A 21 -18.19 -8.87 7.75
C TYR A 21 -16.69 -9.22 7.68
N THR A 22 -16.29 -10.01 6.67
CA THR A 22 -14.92 -10.48 6.51
C THR A 22 -13.95 -9.32 6.23
N GLU A 23 -14.38 -8.37 5.40
CA GLU A 23 -13.60 -7.17 5.10
C GLU A 23 -13.45 -6.27 6.32
N ALA A 24 -14.56 -6.00 7.03
CA ALA A 24 -14.54 -5.19 8.25
C ALA A 24 -13.65 -5.82 9.35
N GLU A 25 -13.70 -7.14 9.48
CA GLU A 25 -12.82 -7.89 10.39
C GLU A 25 -11.35 -7.78 9.96
N SER A 26 -11.05 -7.92 8.68
CA SER A 26 -9.70 -7.78 8.13
C SER A 26 -9.13 -6.38 8.34
N ILE A 27 -9.94 -5.34 8.10
CA ILE A 27 -9.59 -3.95 8.38
C ILE A 27 -9.24 -3.77 9.86
N PHE A 28 -10.06 -4.31 10.78
CA PHE A 28 -9.77 -4.23 12.21
C PHE A 28 -8.42 -4.87 12.56
N TYR A 29 -8.13 -6.07 12.06
CA TYR A 29 -6.85 -6.73 12.34
C TYR A 29 -5.66 -6.02 11.72
N PHE A 30 -5.83 -5.42 10.56
CA PHE A 30 -4.81 -4.56 9.95
C PHE A 30 -4.52 -3.34 10.86
N VAL A 31 -5.56 -2.64 11.31
CA VAL A 31 -5.43 -1.50 12.22
C VAL A 31 -4.83 -1.92 13.56
N LEU A 32 -5.26 -3.05 14.13
CA LEU A 32 -4.73 -3.59 15.37
C LEU A 32 -3.21 -3.83 15.28
N ASN A 33 -2.77 -4.45 14.19
CA ASN A 33 -1.35 -4.67 13.97
C ASN A 33 -0.60 -3.35 13.76
N TRP A 34 -1.18 -2.42 13.03
CA TRP A 34 -0.56 -1.12 12.77
C TRP A 34 -0.39 -0.30 14.06
N VAL A 35 -1.43 -0.20 14.90
CA VAL A 35 -1.45 0.62 16.12
C VAL A 35 -0.60 0.01 17.25
N GLU A 36 -0.71 -1.28 17.50
CA GLU A 36 -0.13 -1.92 18.69
C GLU A 36 0.75 -3.15 18.40
N LYS A 37 0.97 -3.50 17.11
CA LYS A 37 1.68 -4.73 16.71
C LYS A 37 1.07 -6.01 17.28
N LYS A 38 -0.23 -5.96 17.58
CA LYS A 38 -1.04 -7.09 18.08
C LYS A 38 -1.76 -7.81 16.96
N ASN A 39 -2.26 -9.02 17.24
CA ASN A 39 -2.87 -9.89 16.25
C ASN A 39 -4.16 -10.58 16.77
N LYS A 40 -4.71 -11.52 16.00
CA LYS A 40 -5.93 -12.25 16.33
C LYS A 40 -5.82 -13.03 17.65
N THR A 41 -4.66 -13.58 17.95
CA THR A 41 -4.43 -14.33 19.19
C THR A 41 -4.59 -13.43 20.42
N ASP A 42 -4.09 -12.19 20.34
CA ASP A 42 -4.21 -11.22 21.43
C ASP A 42 -5.67 -10.86 21.73
N VAL A 43 -6.50 -10.80 20.70
CA VAL A 43 -7.95 -10.58 20.85
C VAL A 43 -8.62 -11.78 21.54
N ILE A 44 -8.25 -13.01 21.15
CA ILE A 44 -8.79 -14.25 21.72
C ILE A 44 -8.38 -14.40 23.19
N LEU A 45 -7.14 -14.03 23.52
CA LEU A 45 -6.62 -14.02 24.90
C LEU A 45 -7.24 -12.92 25.77
N GLY A 46 -8.10 -12.09 25.21
CA GLY A 46 -8.83 -11.06 25.95
C GLY A 46 -8.01 -9.85 26.35
N LEU A 47 -6.90 -9.58 25.64
CA LEU A 47 -6.07 -8.42 25.90
C LEU A 47 -6.86 -7.11 25.77
N GLU A 48 -6.38 -6.11 26.49
CA GLU A 48 -6.98 -4.77 26.55
C GLU A 48 -6.06 -3.72 25.93
N THR A 49 -6.63 -2.56 25.60
CA THR A 49 -5.91 -1.38 25.12
C THR A 49 -6.30 -0.13 25.90
N LEU A 50 -5.38 0.83 25.94
CA LEU A 50 -5.60 2.21 26.40
C LEU A 50 -5.89 3.16 25.21
N LEU A 51 -5.57 2.76 23.99
CA LEU A 51 -5.59 3.59 22.80
C LEU A 51 -7.00 3.70 22.17
N ILE A 52 -8.04 3.82 23.01
CA ILE A 52 -9.45 3.81 22.60
C ILE A 52 -9.75 4.96 21.64
N ASP A 53 -9.22 6.15 21.89
CA ASP A 53 -9.45 7.33 21.05
C ASP A 53 -8.79 7.17 19.70
N THR A 54 -7.58 6.61 19.62
CA THR A 54 -6.91 6.29 18.35
C THR A 54 -7.77 5.36 17.49
N TYR A 55 -8.31 4.28 18.06
CA TYR A 55 -9.20 3.37 17.34
C TYR A 55 -10.49 4.06 16.90
N ARG A 56 -11.04 4.95 17.73
CA ARG A 56 -12.25 5.72 17.40
C ARG A 56 -12.01 6.65 16.20
N ASP A 57 -10.90 7.40 16.20
CA ASP A 57 -10.57 8.35 15.15
C ASP A 57 -10.35 7.63 13.82
N ILE A 58 -9.65 6.49 13.82
CA ILE A 58 -9.49 5.64 12.64
C ILE A 58 -10.86 5.14 12.14
N LEU A 59 -11.72 4.67 13.04
CA LEU A 59 -13.06 4.19 12.66
C LEU A 59 -13.92 5.30 12.04
N ILE A 60 -13.81 6.54 12.53
CA ILE A 60 -14.49 7.69 11.96
C ILE A 60 -14.03 7.92 10.51
N ASN A 61 -12.74 7.92 10.26
CA ASN A 61 -12.17 8.11 8.93
C ASN A 61 -12.62 6.99 7.96
N LEU A 62 -12.61 5.73 8.41
CA LEU A 62 -13.10 4.60 7.63
C LEU A 62 -14.60 4.74 7.29
N LYS A 63 -15.42 5.20 8.23
CA LYS A 63 -16.86 5.46 8.01
C LYS A 63 -17.11 6.60 7.02
N ASN A 64 -16.17 7.54 6.92
CA ASN A 64 -16.19 8.61 5.92
C ASN A 64 -15.68 8.16 4.54
N GLY A 65 -15.37 6.87 4.37
CA GLY A 65 -14.93 6.29 3.10
C GLY A 65 -13.44 6.44 2.81
N ILE A 66 -12.62 6.88 3.79
CA ILE A 66 -11.18 6.93 3.60
C ILE A 66 -10.62 5.50 3.70
N PRO A 67 -9.92 5.00 2.65
CA PRO A 67 -9.30 3.69 2.68
C PRO A 67 -8.32 3.53 3.83
N VAL A 68 -8.27 2.34 4.44
CA VAL A 68 -7.36 2.09 5.56
C VAL A 68 -5.90 2.34 5.19
N GLN A 69 -5.50 2.05 3.96
CA GLN A 69 -4.15 2.29 3.46
C GLN A 69 -3.75 3.78 3.46
N TYR A 70 -4.70 4.68 3.20
CA TYR A 70 -4.42 6.12 3.29
C TYR A 70 -4.40 6.63 4.74
N ILE A 71 -5.16 5.99 5.64
CA ILE A 71 -5.11 6.32 7.07
C ILE A 71 -3.77 5.91 7.69
N THR A 72 -3.28 4.74 7.30
CA THR A 72 -2.02 4.17 7.82
C THR A 72 -0.80 4.58 7.02
N ASN A 73 -0.99 5.12 5.82
CA ASN A 73 0.03 5.40 4.80
C ASN A 73 0.85 4.17 4.41
N GLU A 74 0.28 2.97 4.52
CA GLU A 74 0.99 1.72 4.29
C GLU A 74 0.18 0.78 3.39
N THR A 75 0.87 0.11 2.47
CA THR A 75 0.37 -1.05 1.74
C THR A 75 1.52 -1.97 1.40
N ILE A 76 1.22 -3.20 0.97
CA ILE A 76 2.21 -4.14 0.46
C ILE A 76 1.79 -4.49 -0.97
N PHE A 77 2.73 -4.43 -1.91
CA PHE A 77 2.54 -4.85 -3.28
C PHE A 77 3.70 -5.74 -3.70
N TYR A 78 3.40 -6.95 -4.17
CA TYR A 78 4.39 -7.96 -4.61
C TYR A 78 5.56 -8.13 -3.63
N THR A 79 5.25 -8.18 -2.32
CA THR A 79 6.23 -8.23 -1.20
C THR A 79 7.06 -6.97 -0.96
N VAL A 80 6.72 -5.86 -1.60
CA VAL A 80 7.35 -4.56 -1.40
C VAL A 80 6.45 -3.73 -0.48
N PRO A 81 6.89 -3.33 0.72
CA PRO A 81 6.16 -2.38 1.54
C PRO A 81 6.24 -0.99 0.91
N LEU A 82 5.10 -0.32 0.80
CA LEU A 82 4.98 0.97 0.13
C LEU A 82 4.26 1.98 1.03
N TYR A 83 4.76 3.20 1.03
CA TYR A 83 4.01 4.36 1.47
C TYR A 83 3.00 4.75 0.40
N VAL A 84 1.78 5.06 0.80
CA VAL A 84 0.71 5.58 -0.08
C VAL A 84 -0.09 6.65 0.64
N ASP A 85 -0.58 7.63 -0.11
CA ASP A 85 -1.55 8.63 0.33
C ASP A 85 -2.48 9.00 -0.84
N GLU A 86 -3.34 9.99 -0.67
CA GLU A 86 -4.34 10.39 -1.65
C GLU A 86 -3.78 10.88 -3.01
N ASN A 87 -2.47 11.10 -3.12
CA ASN A 87 -1.83 11.53 -4.36
C ASN A 87 -1.49 10.38 -5.31
N VAL A 88 -1.61 9.12 -4.86
CA VAL A 88 -1.35 7.93 -5.67
C VAL A 88 -2.46 6.90 -5.53
N LEU A 89 -2.72 6.17 -6.59
CA LEU A 89 -3.63 5.03 -6.52
C LEU A 89 -3.05 3.93 -5.60
N ILE A 90 -3.87 3.41 -4.69
CA ILE A 90 -3.51 2.22 -3.91
C ILE A 90 -3.29 1.06 -4.90
N PRO A 91 -2.10 0.43 -4.91
CA PRO A 91 -1.82 -0.70 -5.78
C PRO A 91 -2.87 -1.80 -5.65
N ARG A 92 -3.36 -2.30 -6.78
CA ARG A 92 -4.38 -3.34 -6.83
C ARG A 92 -3.73 -4.72 -6.92
N PRO A 93 -4.30 -5.75 -6.26
CA PRO A 93 -3.78 -7.12 -6.33
C PRO A 93 -3.67 -7.66 -7.77
N GLU A 94 -4.62 -7.30 -8.65
CA GLU A 94 -4.64 -7.70 -10.05
C GLU A 94 -3.41 -7.18 -10.82
N THR A 95 -2.84 -6.07 -10.39
CA THR A 95 -1.62 -5.50 -11.00
C THR A 95 -0.38 -6.36 -10.69
N GLU A 96 -0.42 -7.21 -9.66
CA GLU A 96 0.66 -8.15 -9.37
C GLU A 96 0.81 -9.21 -10.48
N GLU A 97 -0.28 -9.55 -11.18
CA GLU A 97 -0.24 -10.46 -12.33
C GLU A 97 0.60 -9.88 -13.47
N LEU A 98 0.52 -8.56 -13.70
CA LEU A 98 1.36 -7.89 -14.70
C LEU A 98 2.85 -8.02 -14.36
N VAL A 99 3.21 -7.81 -13.09
CA VAL A 99 4.60 -8.00 -12.65
C VAL A 99 5.04 -9.44 -12.88
N HIS A 100 4.18 -10.41 -12.56
CA HIS A 100 4.46 -11.83 -12.77
C HIS A 100 4.71 -12.16 -14.24
N TRP A 101 3.86 -11.68 -15.17
CA TRP A 101 4.04 -11.88 -16.62
C TRP A 101 5.36 -11.30 -17.12
N VAL A 102 5.69 -10.06 -16.70
CA VAL A 102 6.97 -9.45 -17.09
C VAL A 102 8.18 -10.29 -16.62
N LEU A 103 8.08 -10.88 -15.42
CA LEU A 103 9.14 -11.75 -14.89
C LEU A 103 9.24 -13.10 -15.62
N GLU A 104 8.11 -13.65 -16.11
CA GLU A 104 8.09 -14.91 -16.87
C GLU A 104 8.66 -14.77 -18.29
N GLU A 105 8.55 -13.62 -18.91
CA GLU A 105 9.05 -13.34 -20.28
C GLU A 105 10.56 -13.47 -20.43
N LYS A 106 11.30 -13.79 -19.35
CA LYS A 106 12.76 -13.93 -19.34
C LYS A 106 13.46 -12.80 -20.08
N ILE A 107 13.00 -11.57 -19.86
CA ILE A 107 13.54 -10.38 -20.50
C ILE A 107 15.03 -10.31 -20.15
N SER A 108 15.87 -10.71 -21.11
CA SER A 108 17.33 -10.72 -20.95
C SER A 108 17.95 -9.32 -21.05
N LYS A 109 17.20 -8.25 -20.81
CA LYS A 109 17.64 -6.89 -21.15
C LYS A 109 17.20 -5.83 -20.16
N THR A 110 18.03 -5.27 -19.93
CA THR A 110 18.79 -4.08 -19.80
C THR A 110 17.99 -2.88 -19.33
N LYS A 111 16.82 -2.54 -19.85
CA LYS A 111 16.03 -1.39 -19.41
C LYS A 111 14.53 -1.67 -19.44
N ILE A 112 13.84 -1.28 -18.38
CA ILE A 112 12.38 -1.28 -18.28
C ILE A 112 11.96 0.14 -17.88
N LEU A 113 10.93 0.67 -18.49
CA LEU A 113 10.29 1.93 -18.12
C LEU A 113 8.85 1.65 -17.70
N ASP A 114 8.50 2.02 -16.46
CA ASP A 114 7.14 1.99 -15.94
C ASP A 114 6.48 3.36 -16.18
N ILE A 115 5.46 3.39 -17.05
CA ILE A 115 4.79 4.63 -17.45
C ILE A 115 3.52 4.81 -16.64
N GLY A 116 3.37 5.97 -15.99
CA GLY A 116 2.31 6.23 -15.03
C GLY A 116 2.58 5.48 -13.71
N THR A 117 3.82 5.58 -13.24
CA THR A 117 4.34 4.75 -12.14
C THR A 117 3.61 4.91 -10.80
N GLY A 118 2.92 6.04 -10.59
CA GLY A 118 2.18 6.31 -9.35
C GLY A 118 3.06 6.17 -8.11
N SER A 119 2.74 5.22 -7.24
CA SER A 119 3.53 4.91 -6.04
C SER A 119 4.88 4.24 -6.31
N GLY A 120 5.21 3.95 -7.57
CA GLY A 120 6.38 3.18 -7.96
C GLY A 120 6.21 1.65 -7.82
N CYS A 121 5.01 1.16 -7.55
CA CYS A 121 4.78 -0.23 -7.14
C CYS A 121 5.27 -1.26 -8.15
N ILE A 122 5.01 -1.07 -9.46
CA ILE A 122 5.45 -1.98 -10.52
C ILE A 122 6.96 -1.90 -10.69
N ALA A 123 7.50 -0.68 -10.85
CA ALA A 123 8.94 -0.46 -11.03
C ALA A 123 9.75 -1.06 -9.88
N LEU A 124 9.33 -0.83 -8.63
CA LEU A 124 10.01 -1.32 -7.44
C LEU A 124 9.91 -2.86 -7.30
N ALA A 125 8.74 -3.43 -7.61
CA ALA A 125 8.55 -4.88 -7.61
C ALA A 125 9.45 -5.57 -8.66
N LEU A 126 9.54 -5.00 -9.86
CA LEU A 126 10.42 -5.50 -10.93
C LEU A 126 11.89 -5.34 -10.53
N LYS A 127 12.31 -4.18 -10.04
CA LYS A 127 13.70 -3.95 -9.60
C LYS A 127 14.14 -4.90 -8.50
N LYS A 128 13.26 -5.19 -7.54
CA LYS A 128 13.53 -6.16 -6.45
C LYS A 128 13.83 -7.57 -6.96
N ARG A 129 13.23 -7.96 -8.10
CA ARG A 129 13.40 -9.28 -8.71
C ARG A 129 14.48 -9.31 -9.78
N LEU A 130 14.65 -8.21 -10.52
CA LEU A 130 15.56 -8.10 -11.63
C LEU A 130 16.76 -7.21 -11.27
N VAL A 131 17.62 -7.69 -10.36
CA VAL A 131 18.70 -6.90 -9.73
C VAL A 131 19.64 -6.25 -10.75
N ASN A 132 19.92 -6.96 -11.86
CA ASN A 132 20.84 -6.51 -12.91
C ASN A 132 20.20 -5.69 -14.02
N THR A 133 18.87 -5.44 -13.92
CA THR A 133 18.12 -4.67 -14.90
C THR A 133 18.03 -3.21 -14.45
N ILE A 134 18.18 -2.28 -15.38
CA ILE A 134 17.84 -0.88 -15.14
C ILE A 134 16.33 -0.77 -15.21
N VAL A 135 15.72 -0.29 -14.13
CA VAL A 135 14.27 -0.04 -14.07
C VAL A 135 14.10 1.42 -13.72
N ASP A 136 13.40 2.14 -14.57
CA ASP A 136 13.03 3.54 -14.37
C ASP A 136 11.51 3.65 -14.34
N GLY A 137 10.98 4.70 -13.72
CA GLY A 137 9.57 5.02 -13.71
C GLY A 137 9.33 6.46 -14.17
N CYS A 138 8.18 6.73 -14.76
CA CYS A 138 7.78 8.10 -15.05
C CYS A 138 6.31 8.34 -14.69
N ASP A 139 6.03 9.59 -14.35
CA ASP A 139 4.68 10.07 -14.09
C ASP A 139 4.58 11.55 -14.47
N ILE A 140 3.37 12.04 -14.72
CA ILE A 140 3.10 13.45 -14.95
C ILE A 140 2.96 14.21 -13.61
N SER A 141 2.62 13.52 -12.52
CA SER A 141 2.39 14.08 -11.20
C SER A 141 3.67 14.17 -10.39
N ASP A 142 4.06 15.38 -9.99
CA ASP A 142 5.21 15.59 -9.09
C ASP A 142 4.99 14.88 -7.75
N GLN A 143 3.77 14.91 -7.20
CA GLN A 143 3.43 14.26 -5.93
C GLN A 143 3.59 12.73 -6.02
N ALA A 144 3.16 12.13 -7.14
CA ALA A 144 3.37 10.71 -7.36
C ALA A 144 4.85 10.34 -7.41
N LEU A 145 5.68 11.14 -8.10
CA LEU A 145 7.12 10.93 -8.19
C LEU A 145 7.83 11.08 -6.84
N GLU A 146 7.40 12.02 -6.00
CA GLU A 146 7.89 12.15 -4.62
C GLU A 146 7.62 10.88 -3.80
N ILE A 147 6.41 10.33 -3.91
CA ILE A 147 6.02 9.08 -3.23
C ILE A 147 6.82 7.90 -3.77
N ALA A 148 6.93 7.76 -5.09
CA ALA A 148 7.70 6.70 -5.72
C ALA A 148 9.18 6.73 -5.29
N THR A 149 9.76 7.92 -5.26
CA THR A 149 11.16 8.14 -4.80
C THR A 149 11.32 7.78 -3.32
N LYS A 150 10.39 8.22 -2.47
CA LYS A 150 10.34 7.84 -1.05
C LYS A 150 10.28 6.32 -0.88
N ASN A 151 9.45 5.64 -1.69
CA ASN A 151 9.32 4.19 -1.66
C ASN A 151 10.60 3.48 -2.12
N ALA A 152 11.29 3.99 -3.13
CA ALA A 152 12.58 3.46 -3.58
C ALA A 152 13.63 3.54 -2.45
N VAL A 153 13.74 4.71 -1.81
CA VAL A 153 14.67 4.92 -0.68
C VAL A 153 14.36 3.99 0.48
N ASN A 154 13.08 3.90 0.88
CA ASN A 154 12.65 3.06 2.00
C ASN A 154 12.92 1.56 1.78
N ASN A 155 12.94 1.13 0.51
CA ASN A 155 13.21 -0.26 0.13
C ASN A 155 14.67 -0.52 -0.30
N ASN A 156 15.53 0.50 -0.29
CA ASN A 156 16.90 0.44 -0.79
C ASN A 156 16.98 -0.10 -2.24
N LEU A 157 16.08 0.36 -3.10
CA LEU A 157 16.01 -0.03 -4.51
C LEU A 157 16.44 1.14 -5.40
N ASP A 158 17.40 0.87 -6.29
CA ASP A 158 17.91 1.83 -7.26
C ASP A 158 16.98 1.90 -8.47
N VAL A 159 16.01 2.82 -8.41
CA VAL A 159 15.05 3.14 -9.47
C VAL A 159 15.02 4.65 -9.63
N THR A 160 15.20 5.12 -10.87
CA THR A 160 15.09 6.54 -11.19
C THR A 160 13.64 6.87 -11.58
N PHE A 161 13.11 7.95 -11.01
CA PHE A 161 11.79 8.45 -11.35
C PHE A 161 11.90 9.81 -12.02
N ILE A 162 11.26 9.97 -13.18
CA ILE A 162 11.34 11.17 -14.02
C ILE A 162 9.93 11.73 -14.32
N LYS A 163 9.82 13.05 -14.36
CA LYS A 163 8.60 13.69 -14.81
C LYS A 163 8.52 13.63 -16.33
N LEU A 164 7.45 13.03 -16.84
CA LEU A 164 7.23 12.87 -18.27
C LEU A 164 5.74 12.85 -18.59
N ASP A 165 5.31 13.72 -19.50
CA ASP A 165 4.00 13.61 -20.16
C ASP A 165 4.17 12.74 -21.43
N ILE A 166 3.87 11.46 -21.32
CA ILE A 166 4.06 10.50 -22.40
C ILE A 166 3.31 10.86 -23.70
N LEU A 167 2.30 11.74 -23.61
CA LEU A 167 1.52 12.18 -24.76
C LEU A 167 2.15 13.39 -25.48
N LYS A 168 3.10 14.08 -24.84
CA LYS A 168 3.69 15.33 -25.36
C LYS A 168 5.19 15.28 -25.49
N ASP A 169 5.86 14.59 -24.54
CA ASP A 169 7.30 14.57 -24.46
C ASP A 169 7.89 13.45 -25.33
N THR A 170 9.14 13.65 -25.76
CA THR A 170 9.87 12.65 -26.54
C THR A 170 10.74 11.84 -25.59
N ILE A 171 10.64 10.52 -25.64
CA ILE A 171 11.55 9.61 -24.93
C ILE A 171 12.81 9.47 -25.80
N ASN A 172 13.92 10.01 -25.36
CA ASN A 172 15.24 9.88 -26.01
C ASN A 172 16.03 8.70 -25.42
#